data_95f8407d64862c995cd1066717ba36cf
#
_entry.id   95f8407d64862c995cd1066717ba36cf
#
_cell.length_a   1.000
_cell.length_b   1.000
_cell.length_c   1.000
_cell.angle_alpha   90.00
_cell.angle_beta   90.00
_cell.angle_gamma   90.00
#
_symmetry.space_group_name_H-M   'P 1'
#
loop_
_entity.id
_entity.type
_entity.pdbx_description
1 polymer ?
#
loop_
_entity_poly.entity_id
_entity_poly.type
_entity_poly.pdbx_seq_one_letter_code
_entity_poly.pdbx_strand_id
1 'polypeptide(L)' 'MPTAFVCITTEPASMVEVLKEVKAVEGVQEAEMVYGVYDIVAKVTVETMDKLKQIITYNVRRINNVLTTQTLLVIRQE' A
#
# COMPACT_ATOMS: atom_id res chain seq x y z
N MET A 1 2.56 8.30 15.16
CA MET A 1 2.56 8.17 13.70
C MET A 1 2.12 6.77 13.32
N PRO A 2 0.88 6.63 12.90
CA PRO A 2 0.40 5.30 12.52
C PRO A 2 1.12 4.73 11.30
N THR A 3 1.33 3.43 11.34
CA THR A 3 1.98 2.69 10.27
C THR A 3 1.10 1.51 9.88
N ALA A 4 1.01 1.25 8.60
CA ALA A 4 0.29 0.09 8.09
C ALA A 4 1.08 -0.56 6.99
N PHE A 5 0.90 -1.86 6.85
CA PHE A 5 1.36 -2.59 5.67
C PHE A 5 0.15 -2.81 4.79
N VAL A 6 0.26 -2.39 3.55
CA VAL A 6 -0.82 -2.53 2.58
C VAL A 6 -0.41 -3.61 1.60
N CYS A 7 -1.18 -4.69 1.58
CA CYS A 7 -0.91 -5.82 0.71
C CYS A 7 -1.84 -5.69 -0.50
N ILE A 8 -1.26 -5.73 -1.68
CA ILE A 8 -1.95 -5.36 -2.91
C ILE A 8 -1.89 -6.50 -3.91
N THR A 9 -3.03 -6.80 -4.54
CA THR A 9 -3.01 -7.67 -5.72
C THR A 9 -3.23 -6.83 -6.95
N THR A 10 -2.56 -7.19 -8.03
CA THR A 10 -2.60 -6.42 -9.27
C THR A 10 -2.87 -7.31 -10.45
N GLU A 11 -3.25 -6.68 -11.58
CA GLU A 11 -3.19 -7.35 -12.86
C GLU A 11 -1.74 -7.75 -13.12
N PRO A 12 -1.47 -9.02 -13.42
CA PRO A 12 -0.08 -9.48 -13.53
C PRO A 12 0.78 -8.69 -14.51
N ALA A 13 0.21 -8.30 -15.64
CA ALA A 13 0.98 -7.57 -16.65
C ALA A 13 1.29 -6.14 -16.23
N SER A 14 0.64 -5.63 -15.20
CA SER A 14 0.79 -4.23 -14.77
C SER A 14 1.54 -4.08 -13.46
N MET A 15 2.10 -5.16 -12.93
CA MET A 15 2.69 -5.17 -11.60
C MET A 15 3.80 -4.12 -11.44
N VAL A 16 4.68 -4.00 -12.44
CA VAL A 16 5.78 -3.05 -12.36
C VAL A 16 5.29 -1.62 -12.34
N GLU A 17 4.30 -1.32 -13.19
CA GLU A 17 3.74 0.03 -13.25
C GLU A 17 3.02 0.38 -11.95
N VAL A 18 2.26 -0.56 -11.42
CA VAL A 18 1.56 -0.34 -10.15
C VAL A 18 2.57 -0.08 -9.04
N LEU A 19 3.65 -0.85 -9.02
CA LEU A 19 4.70 -0.64 -8.01
C LEU A 19 5.25 0.79 -8.07
N LYS A 20 5.50 1.29 -9.28
CA LYS A 20 6.01 2.66 -9.42
C LYS A 20 5.03 3.68 -8.87
N GLU A 21 3.74 3.49 -9.15
CA GLU A 21 2.73 4.43 -8.68
C GLU A 21 2.56 4.35 -7.16
N VAL A 22 2.62 3.15 -6.61
CA VAL A 22 2.54 2.99 -5.15
C VAL A 22 3.70 3.69 -4.47
N LYS A 23 4.91 3.53 -5.01
CA LYS A 23 6.09 4.19 -4.44
C LYS A 23 5.99 5.71 -4.47
N ALA A 24 5.22 6.26 -5.39
CA ALA A 24 5.07 7.70 -5.52
C ALA A 24 3.99 8.27 -4.59
N VAL A 25 3.24 7.43 -3.90
CA VAL A 25 2.18 7.89 -3.00
C VAL A 25 2.80 8.47 -1.74
N GLU A 26 2.29 9.63 -1.33
CA GLU A 26 2.75 10.28 -0.11
C GLU A 26 2.56 9.34 1.09
N GLY A 27 3.59 9.22 1.93
CA GLY A 27 3.51 8.37 3.12
C GLY A 27 4.01 6.96 2.92
N VAL A 28 4.20 6.54 1.68
CA VAL A 28 4.75 5.21 1.41
C VAL A 28 6.26 5.26 1.65
N GLN A 29 6.70 4.49 2.63
CA GLN A 29 8.11 4.44 3.01
C GLN A 29 8.88 3.48 2.13
N GLU A 30 8.27 2.37 1.81
CA GLU A 30 8.87 1.37 0.94
C GLU A 30 7.75 0.51 0.36
N ALA A 31 8.01 -0.07 -0.79
CA ALA A 31 7.09 -0.98 -1.44
C ALA A 31 7.91 -2.00 -2.21
N GLU A 32 7.49 -3.25 -2.14
CA GLU A 32 8.22 -4.36 -2.75
C GLU A 32 7.26 -5.25 -3.50
N MET A 33 7.72 -5.78 -4.63
CA MET A 33 7.01 -6.88 -5.26
C MET A 33 7.34 -8.14 -4.49
N VAL A 34 6.33 -8.97 -4.26
CA VAL A 34 6.49 -10.19 -3.49
C VAL A 34 5.88 -11.35 -4.26
N TYR A 35 6.19 -12.54 -3.83
CA TYR A 35 5.67 -13.75 -4.43
C TYR A 35 4.77 -14.46 -3.41
N GLY A 36 3.53 -14.71 -3.77
CA GLY A 36 2.60 -15.37 -2.87
C GLY A 36 1.18 -14.90 -3.13
N VAL A 37 0.41 -14.81 -2.04
CA VAL A 37 -1.00 -14.41 -2.14
C VAL A 37 -1.14 -12.98 -2.66
N TYR A 38 -0.20 -12.12 -2.30
CA TYR A 38 -0.21 -10.74 -2.74
C TYR A 38 0.93 -10.49 -3.71
N ASP A 39 0.82 -9.43 -4.47
CA ASP A 39 1.82 -9.07 -5.48
C ASP A 39 2.76 -7.96 -5.01
N ILE A 40 2.25 -7.05 -4.20
CA ILE A 40 3.01 -5.91 -3.70
C ILE A 40 2.68 -5.71 -2.23
N VAL A 41 3.71 -5.40 -1.44
CA VAL A 41 3.51 -5.01 -0.04
C VAL A 41 4.14 -3.64 0.14
N ALA A 42 3.37 -2.69 0.67
CA ALA A 42 3.83 -1.32 0.89
C ALA A 42 3.74 -0.99 2.37
N LYS A 43 4.74 -0.28 2.86
CA LYS A 43 4.73 0.23 4.22
C LYS A 43 4.38 1.70 4.17
N VAL A 44 3.29 2.09 4.85
CA VAL A 44 2.79 3.46 4.85
C VAL A 44 2.84 4.00 6.26
N THR A 45 3.50 5.14 6.44
CA THR A 45 3.58 5.81 7.73
C THR A 45 3.19 7.27 7.54
N VAL A 46 2.21 7.73 8.31
CA VAL A 46 1.72 9.11 8.22
C VAL A 46 1.41 9.62 9.62
N GLU A 47 0.98 10.87 9.71
CA GLU A 47 0.83 11.54 10.99
C GLU A 47 -0.42 11.13 11.76
N THR A 48 -1.52 10.86 11.07
CA THR A 48 -2.78 10.54 11.73
C THR A 48 -3.47 9.36 11.07
N MET A 49 -4.38 8.74 11.81
CA MET A 49 -5.19 7.65 11.26
C MET A 49 -6.08 8.12 10.13
N ASP A 50 -6.62 9.33 10.25
CA ASP A 50 -7.47 9.86 9.18
C ASP A 50 -6.69 9.99 7.88
N LYS A 51 -5.46 10.49 7.97
CA LYS A 51 -4.61 10.62 6.81
C LYS A 51 -4.29 9.26 6.22
N LEU A 52 -4.03 8.28 7.07
CA LEU A 52 -3.74 6.93 6.62
C LEU A 52 -4.91 6.36 5.82
N LYS A 53 -6.12 6.51 6.36
CA LYS A 53 -7.32 6.02 5.67
C LYS A 53 -7.51 6.70 4.33
N GLN A 54 -7.27 8.02 4.27
CA GLN A 54 -7.40 8.76 3.03
C GLN A 54 -6.42 8.28 1.97
N ILE A 55 -5.17 8.08 2.37
CA ILE A 55 -4.13 7.64 1.43
C ILE A 55 -4.46 6.28 0.88
N ILE A 56 -4.86 5.34 1.74
CA ILE A 56 -5.17 4.00 1.26
C ILE A 56 -6.39 4.03 0.36
N THR A 57 -7.45 4.72 0.78
CA THR A 57 -8.72 4.72 0.05
C THR A 57 -8.62 5.47 -1.28
N TYR A 58 -7.98 6.63 -1.29
CA TYR A 58 -8.04 7.53 -2.43
C TYR A 58 -6.77 7.54 -3.27
N ASN A 59 -5.65 7.08 -2.72
CA ASN A 59 -4.40 7.12 -3.48
C ASN A 59 -3.91 5.74 -3.88
N VAL A 60 -4.08 4.75 -3.01
CA VAL A 60 -3.60 3.40 -3.32
C VAL A 60 -4.66 2.59 -4.06
N ARG A 61 -5.87 2.54 -3.51
CA ARG A 61 -6.91 1.69 -4.10
C ARG A 61 -7.38 2.18 -5.46
N ARG A 62 -7.16 3.43 -5.78
CA ARG A 62 -7.57 4.00 -7.07
C ARG A 62 -6.52 3.88 -8.16
N ILE A 63 -5.36 3.35 -7.84
CA ILE A 63 -4.35 3.13 -8.86
C ILE A 63 -4.89 2.12 -9.85
N ASN A 64 -4.70 2.43 -11.13
CA ASN A 64 -5.15 1.54 -12.20
C ASN A 64 -4.52 0.16 -12.04
N ASN A 65 -5.34 -0.87 -12.24
CA ASN A 65 -4.89 -2.27 -12.21
C ASN A 65 -4.58 -2.79 -10.81
N VAL A 66 -4.92 -2.05 -9.77
CA VAL A 66 -4.98 -2.59 -8.41
C VAL A 66 -6.31 -3.31 -8.28
N LEU A 67 -6.25 -4.61 -8.00
CA LEU A 67 -7.44 -5.43 -7.90
C LEU A 67 -8.00 -5.43 -6.50
N THR A 68 -7.17 -5.71 -5.51
CA THR A 68 -7.61 -5.70 -4.11
C THR A 68 -6.50 -5.16 -3.22
N THR A 69 -6.90 -4.68 -2.06
CA THR A 69 -5.95 -4.26 -1.03
C THR A 69 -6.37 -4.84 0.30
N GLN A 70 -5.37 -5.17 1.12
CA GLN A 70 -5.58 -5.62 2.48
C GLN A 70 -4.67 -4.80 3.37
N THR A 71 -5.24 -4.08 4.32
CA THR A 71 -4.46 -3.23 5.20
C THR A 71 -4.20 -3.91 6.52
N LEU A 72 -2.93 -3.96 6.91
CA LEU A 72 -2.50 -4.52 8.19
C LEU A 72 -1.98 -3.36 9.04
N LEU A 73 -2.78 -2.93 10.00
CA LEU A 73 -2.40 -1.81 10.86
C LEU A 73 -1.43 -2.30 11.92
N VAL A 74 -0.30 -1.62 12.03
CA VAL A 74 0.70 -1.99 13.03
C VAL A 74 0.20 -1.57 14.41
N ILE A 75 0.18 -2.54 15.32
CA ILE A 75 -0.15 -2.27 16.71
C ILE A 75 1.16 -2.12 17.45
N ARG A 76 1.32 -0.96 18.09
CA ARG A 76 2.54 -0.64 18.79
C ARG A 76 2.70 -1.53 20.01
N GLN A 77 3.91 -2.02 20.21
CA GLN A 77 4.24 -2.83 21.39
C GLN A 77 5.44 -2.22 22.09
N GLU A 78 5.40 -2.26 23.42
CA GLU A 78 6.47 -1.73 24.24
C GLU A 78 7.31 -2.81 24.87
#